data_0e1c8fcb176e8ade87fa22e257f31d69
#
_entry.id   0e1c8fcb176e8ade87fa22e257f31d69
#
_cell.length_a   1.000
_cell.length_b   1.000
_cell.length_c   1.000
_cell.angle_alpha   90.00
_cell.angle_beta   90.00
_cell.angle_gamma   90.00
#
_symmetry.space_group_name_H-M   'P 1'
#
loop_
_entity.id
_entity.type
_entity.pdbx_description
1 polymer ?
#
loop_
_entity_poly.entity_id
_entity_poly.type
_entity_poly.pdbx_seq_one_letter_code
_entity_poly.pdbx_strand_id
1 'polypeptide(L)'
;PVLPHELALSLLLLALVGWANLRGLREAGRVFAIPTYIFVVMILLLTLVGVTDLSFHHGWTPEPPPLEAALQPLGLFLILRAFSSGCSAMTGIEAISTGVQVFREPAARNARVTLLVMGGLLSAMLLAVTGLGFMYGIAPDSQVTVLAQIGIRVFGSGSFLFWLLQLSTLLILVLAANTAFAGFPLLAAMLSEDRCLPPQMRWLGDRLVYQNGIGVLLAVSALIIWICHGDTTVAVNLYALGVFTAFTLSQLGLVLHWWRLRGPGWQGRMVLNALGALSTFVVLLVI
;
A
#
# COMPACT_ATOMS: atom_id res chain seq x y z
N PRO A 1 23.90 9.92 2.56
CA PRO A 1 24.53 9.45 1.34
C PRO A 1 23.71 8.29 0.80
N VAL A 2 23.09 8.51 -0.35
CA VAL A 2 22.39 7.45 -1.09
C VAL A 2 23.40 6.33 -1.26
N LEU A 3 23.08 5.16 -0.74
CA LEU A 3 23.98 4.03 -0.81
C LEU A 3 24.21 3.74 -2.30
N PRO A 4 25.46 3.70 -2.80
CA PRO A 4 25.76 3.51 -4.21
C PRO A 4 25.26 2.16 -4.78
N HIS A 5 24.53 1.40 -3.97
CA HIS A 5 24.04 0.05 -4.27
C HIS A 5 22.53 -0.12 -4.10
N GLU A 6 21.74 0.95 -3.98
CA GLU A 6 20.28 0.86 -3.80
C GLU A 6 19.59 0.06 -4.91
N LEU A 7 19.98 0.31 -6.16
CA LEU A 7 19.49 -0.44 -7.30
C LEU A 7 19.82 -1.93 -7.20
N ALA A 8 21.09 -2.24 -6.88
CA ALA A 8 21.54 -3.63 -6.78
C ALA A 8 20.85 -4.37 -5.61
N LEU A 9 20.68 -3.69 -4.47
CA LEU A 9 19.99 -4.24 -3.31
C LEU A 9 18.50 -4.48 -3.60
N SER A 10 17.83 -3.54 -4.25
CA SER A 10 16.43 -3.67 -4.65
C SER A 10 16.20 -4.83 -5.61
N LEU A 11 17.07 -4.99 -6.63
CA LEU A 11 17.01 -6.11 -7.55
C LEU A 11 17.33 -7.45 -6.88
N LEU A 12 18.26 -7.47 -5.93
CA LEU A 12 18.58 -8.67 -5.15
C LEU A 12 17.39 -9.10 -4.28
N LEU A 13 16.75 -8.16 -3.58
CA LEU A 13 15.56 -8.44 -2.76
C LEU A 13 14.40 -8.91 -3.62
N LEU A 14 14.16 -8.28 -4.77
CA LEU A 14 13.16 -8.72 -5.72
C LEU A 14 13.42 -10.16 -6.21
N ALA A 15 14.66 -10.46 -6.57
CA ALA A 15 15.05 -11.80 -7.02
C ALA A 15 14.86 -12.84 -5.91
N LEU A 16 15.17 -12.48 -4.66
CA LEU A 16 15.01 -13.34 -3.48
C LEU A 16 13.53 -13.67 -3.22
N VAL A 17 12.65 -12.65 -3.23
CA VAL A 17 11.21 -12.82 -3.05
C VAL A 17 10.62 -13.64 -4.19
N GLY A 18 11.01 -13.35 -5.43
CA GLY A 18 10.56 -14.11 -6.60
C GLY A 18 11.01 -15.57 -6.57
N TRP A 19 12.27 -15.83 -6.19
CA TRP A 19 12.79 -17.18 -6.04
C TRP A 19 12.03 -17.98 -4.95
N ALA A 20 11.73 -17.33 -3.82
CA ALA A 20 10.93 -17.94 -2.76
C ALA A 20 9.54 -18.33 -3.26
N ASN A 21 8.88 -17.45 -4.03
CA ASN A 21 7.57 -17.73 -4.61
C ASN A 21 7.61 -18.83 -5.69
N LEU A 22 8.66 -18.87 -6.53
CA LEU A 22 8.86 -19.95 -7.51
C LEU A 22 9.08 -21.31 -6.83
N ARG A 23 9.63 -21.33 -5.62
CA ARG A 23 9.76 -22.56 -4.84
C ARG A 23 8.44 -23.03 -4.22
N GLY A 24 7.37 -22.28 -4.39
CA GLY A 24 6.05 -22.65 -3.87
C GLY A 24 6.00 -22.62 -2.34
N LEU A 25 6.76 -21.70 -1.73
CA LEU A 25 6.62 -21.43 -0.29
C LEU A 25 5.24 -20.82 -0.06
N ARG A 26 4.24 -21.71 -0.07
CA ARG A 26 2.86 -21.33 0.29
C ARG A 26 2.87 -20.90 1.74
N GLU A 27 2.54 -19.67 1.90
CA GLU A 27 2.46 -18.97 3.15
C GLU A 27 1.61 -19.75 4.16
N ALA A 28 2.25 -20.20 5.22
CA ALA A 28 1.49 -20.44 6.42
C ALA A 28 1.01 -19.07 6.92
N GLY A 29 -0.23 -18.70 6.64
CA GLY A 29 -0.78 -17.37 6.99
C GLY A 29 -0.56 -16.96 8.44
N ARG A 30 -0.28 -17.92 9.34
CA ARG A 30 0.14 -17.68 10.73
C ARG A 30 1.55 -17.08 10.82
N VAL A 31 2.49 -17.48 9.97
CA VAL A 31 3.87 -16.97 9.98
C VAL A 31 3.90 -15.52 9.50
N PHE A 32 3.09 -15.20 8.49
CA PHE A 32 2.97 -13.84 7.95
C PHE A 32 2.17 -12.88 8.86
N ALA A 33 1.31 -13.41 9.71
CA ALA A 33 0.58 -12.61 10.70
C ALA A 33 1.52 -12.01 11.77
N ILE A 34 2.60 -12.70 12.14
CA ILE A 34 3.52 -12.24 13.21
C ILE A 34 4.14 -10.87 12.89
N PRO A 35 4.82 -10.65 11.74
CA PRO A 35 5.35 -9.34 11.39
C PRO A 35 4.28 -8.25 11.36
N THR A 36 3.08 -8.57 10.86
CA THR A 36 1.97 -7.62 10.80
C THR A 36 1.54 -7.16 12.19
N TYR A 37 1.35 -8.10 13.12
CA TYR A 37 0.99 -7.74 14.49
C TYR A 37 2.09 -6.98 15.21
N ILE A 38 3.36 -7.36 15.01
CA ILE A 38 4.49 -6.62 15.58
C ILE A 38 4.49 -5.19 15.06
N PHE A 39 4.32 -4.97 13.76
CA PHE A 39 4.27 -3.64 13.17
C PHE A 39 3.12 -2.80 13.73
N VAL A 40 1.89 -3.37 13.79
CA VAL A 40 0.73 -2.67 14.37
C VAL A 40 0.98 -2.30 15.83
N VAL A 41 1.49 -3.21 16.63
CA VAL A 41 1.83 -2.95 18.04
C VAL A 41 2.91 -1.86 18.14
N MET A 42 3.93 -1.88 17.29
CA MET A 42 4.98 -0.86 17.30
C MET A 42 4.45 0.54 16.94
N ILE A 43 3.51 0.66 15.96
CA ILE A 43 2.89 1.95 15.66
C ILE A 43 1.97 2.41 16.81
N LEU A 44 1.24 1.52 17.43
CA LEU A 44 0.42 1.86 18.61
C LEU A 44 1.30 2.31 19.78
N LEU A 45 2.42 1.61 20.03
CA LEU A 45 3.38 1.98 21.06
C LEU A 45 4.04 3.34 20.75
N LEU A 46 4.47 3.56 19.50
CA LEU A 46 4.99 4.83 19.04
C LEU A 46 3.99 5.97 19.29
N THR A 47 2.73 5.73 18.95
CA THR A 47 1.66 6.70 19.15
C THR A 47 1.43 6.98 20.65
N LEU A 48 1.36 5.94 21.46
CA LEU A 48 1.15 6.07 22.91
C LEU A 48 2.30 6.84 23.57
N VAL A 49 3.54 6.46 23.29
CA VAL A 49 4.73 7.12 23.87
C VAL A 49 4.85 8.55 23.34
N GLY A 50 4.60 8.78 22.03
CA GLY A 50 4.64 10.12 21.46
C GLY A 50 3.58 11.05 22.06
N VAL A 51 2.34 10.56 22.24
CA VAL A 51 1.27 11.33 22.90
C VAL A 51 1.59 11.61 24.37
N THR A 52 2.17 10.65 25.10
CA THR A 52 2.59 10.89 26.50
C THR A 52 3.73 11.89 26.59
N ASP A 53 4.70 11.83 25.68
CA ASP A 53 5.80 12.79 25.61
C ASP A 53 5.30 14.21 25.34
N LEU A 54 4.39 14.39 24.37
CA LEU A 54 3.74 15.67 24.11
C LEU A 54 2.94 16.18 25.30
N SER A 55 2.27 15.29 26.06
CA SER A 55 1.45 15.68 27.19
C SER A 55 2.25 16.12 28.41
N PHE A 56 3.42 15.51 28.65
CA PHE A 56 4.19 15.71 29.88
C PHE A 56 5.46 16.58 29.70
N HIS A 57 6.06 16.61 28.51
CA HIS A 57 7.35 17.25 28.28
C HIS A 57 7.32 18.41 27.30
N HIS A 58 6.61 18.30 26.18
CA HIS A 58 6.64 19.30 25.10
C HIS A 58 5.39 20.20 25.05
N GLY A 59 4.27 19.78 25.66
CA GLY A 59 2.99 20.46 25.49
C GLY A 59 2.39 20.24 24.10
N TRP A 60 1.11 20.61 23.93
CA TRP A 60 0.37 20.44 22.65
C TRP A 60 0.57 21.63 21.69
N THR A 61 1.76 22.23 21.69
CA THR A 61 2.12 23.28 20.74
C THR A 61 2.93 22.66 19.60
N PRO A 62 2.45 22.75 18.33
CA PRO A 62 3.21 22.23 17.20
C PRO A 62 4.58 22.90 17.08
N GLU A 63 5.63 22.11 16.93
CA GLU A 63 6.93 22.64 16.58
C GLU A 63 6.88 23.22 15.14
N PRO A 64 7.46 24.40 14.88
CA PRO A 64 7.50 24.94 13.53
C PRO A 64 8.30 23.98 12.61
N PRO A 65 7.77 23.65 11.42
CA PRO A 65 8.53 22.88 10.45
C PRO A 65 9.79 23.65 10.01
N PRO A 66 10.84 22.98 9.53
CA PRO A 66 12.02 23.63 8.98
C PRO A 66 11.60 24.67 7.93
N LEU A 67 12.21 25.86 7.97
CA LEU A 67 11.85 27.01 7.12
C LEU A 67 11.83 26.72 5.62
N GLU A 68 12.58 25.72 5.15
CA GLU A 68 12.62 25.31 3.76
C GLU A 68 11.34 24.59 3.28
N ALA A 69 10.55 24.00 4.18
CA ALA A 69 9.34 23.27 3.85
C ALA A 69 8.08 24.16 3.67
N ALA A 70 8.15 25.43 4.05
CA ALA A 70 6.98 26.30 4.22
C ALA A 70 6.60 27.18 3.01
N LEU A 71 7.20 27.01 1.84
CA LEU A 71 7.16 28.01 0.76
C LEU A 71 6.13 27.78 -0.36
N GLN A 72 5.21 26.81 -0.23
CA GLN A 72 4.15 26.68 -1.23
C GLN A 72 2.83 27.27 -0.73
N PRO A 73 2.22 28.23 -1.48
CA PRO A 73 0.93 28.79 -1.09
C PRO A 73 -0.14 27.68 -1.08
N LEU A 74 -1.00 27.69 -0.07
CA LEU A 74 -2.16 26.81 0.05
C LEU A 74 -3.13 27.05 -1.10
N GLY A 75 -2.91 26.40 -2.23
CA GLY A 75 -3.81 26.40 -3.38
C GLY A 75 -4.64 25.13 -3.44
N LEU A 76 -5.75 25.17 -4.16
CA LEU A 76 -6.61 24.01 -4.41
C LEU A 76 -5.81 22.82 -4.99
N PHE A 77 -4.85 23.10 -5.86
CA PHE A 77 -3.98 22.09 -6.46
C PHE A 77 -3.12 21.35 -5.41
N LEU A 78 -2.58 22.07 -4.44
CA LEU A 78 -1.79 21.48 -3.36
C LEU A 78 -2.66 20.56 -2.49
N ILE A 79 -3.90 20.97 -2.18
CA ILE A 79 -4.85 20.14 -1.43
C ILE A 79 -5.20 18.87 -2.21
N LEU A 80 -5.48 18.99 -3.51
CA LEU A 80 -5.76 17.84 -4.37
C LEU A 80 -4.56 16.90 -4.49
N ARG A 81 -3.35 17.44 -4.59
CA ARG A 81 -2.11 16.65 -4.63
C ARG A 81 -1.87 15.92 -3.32
N ALA A 82 -2.07 16.58 -2.18
CA ALA A 82 -1.98 15.94 -0.86
C ALA A 82 -3.04 14.84 -0.70
N PHE A 83 -4.26 15.08 -1.14
CA PHE A 83 -5.33 14.08 -1.16
C PHE A 83 -4.95 12.88 -2.05
N SER A 84 -4.45 13.12 -3.26
CA SER A 84 -3.99 12.10 -4.19
C SER A 84 -2.88 11.23 -3.59
N SER A 85 -1.88 11.86 -3.00
CA SER A 85 -0.80 11.16 -2.29
C SER A 85 -1.30 10.34 -1.10
N GLY A 86 -2.25 10.86 -0.33
CA GLY A 86 -2.90 10.15 0.76
C GLY A 86 -3.72 8.94 0.29
N CYS A 87 -4.36 9.03 -0.87
CA CYS A 87 -5.12 7.92 -1.45
C CYS A 87 -4.23 6.73 -1.84
N SER A 88 -2.95 6.93 -2.11
CA SER A 88 -2.02 5.82 -2.36
C SER A 88 -1.84 4.91 -1.14
N ALA A 89 -2.12 5.41 0.07
CA ALA A 89 -2.13 4.60 1.30
C ALA A 89 -3.28 3.57 1.36
N MET A 90 -4.32 3.73 0.52
CA MET A 90 -5.46 2.79 0.47
C MET A 90 -5.17 1.54 -0.37
N THR A 91 -3.95 1.31 -0.79
CA THR A 91 -3.52 0.14 -1.54
C THR A 91 -3.65 -1.13 -0.70
N GLY A 92 -3.99 -2.25 -1.35
CA GLY A 92 -4.23 -3.53 -0.67
C GLY A 92 -5.71 -3.84 -0.42
N ILE A 93 -6.63 -2.87 -0.55
CA ILE A 93 -8.09 -3.08 -0.46
C ILE A 93 -8.54 -4.04 -1.58
N GLU A 94 -7.93 -3.95 -2.75
CA GLU A 94 -8.18 -4.82 -3.90
C GLU A 94 -7.93 -6.29 -3.59
N ALA A 95 -6.97 -6.62 -2.74
CA ALA A 95 -6.69 -8.00 -2.36
C ALA A 95 -7.86 -8.66 -1.63
N ILE A 96 -8.61 -7.90 -0.83
CA ILE A 96 -9.83 -8.41 -0.18
C ILE A 96 -10.96 -8.57 -1.19
N SER A 97 -11.12 -7.62 -2.12
CA SER A 97 -12.21 -7.67 -3.11
C SER A 97 -12.03 -8.84 -4.10
N THR A 98 -10.81 -9.10 -4.54
CA THR A 98 -10.50 -10.26 -5.41
C THR A 98 -10.52 -11.58 -4.67
N GLY A 99 -10.24 -11.57 -3.35
CA GLY A 99 -10.19 -12.75 -2.49
C GLY A 99 -11.50 -13.11 -1.79
N VAL A 100 -12.63 -12.46 -2.09
CA VAL A 100 -13.92 -12.70 -1.39
C VAL A 100 -14.32 -14.18 -1.39
N GLN A 101 -14.06 -14.89 -2.50
CA GLN A 101 -14.40 -16.30 -2.66
C GLN A 101 -13.62 -17.24 -1.71
N VAL A 102 -12.49 -16.79 -1.17
CA VAL A 102 -11.66 -17.57 -0.23
C VAL A 102 -12.12 -17.43 1.22
N PHE A 103 -13.01 -16.46 1.52
CA PHE A 103 -13.54 -16.27 2.86
C PHE A 103 -14.50 -17.40 3.25
N ARG A 104 -14.50 -17.75 4.54
CA ARG A 104 -15.50 -18.68 5.10
C ARG A 104 -16.90 -18.08 4.98
N GLU A 105 -17.89 -18.95 4.79
CA GLU A 105 -19.29 -18.52 4.75
C GLU A 105 -19.74 -17.91 6.11
N PRO A 106 -20.52 -16.82 6.08
CA PRO A 106 -20.99 -16.05 4.91
C PRO A 106 -19.91 -15.11 4.35
N ALA A 107 -19.32 -15.48 3.22
CA ALA A 107 -18.12 -14.87 2.64
C ALA A 107 -18.22 -13.35 2.48
N ALA A 108 -19.30 -12.86 1.91
CA ALA A 108 -19.50 -11.42 1.68
C ALA A 108 -19.55 -10.60 3.00
N ARG A 109 -20.17 -11.16 4.06
CA ARG A 109 -20.23 -10.50 5.36
C ARG A 109 -18.86 -10.47 6.02
N ASN A 110 -18.15 -11.58 5.99
CA ASN A 110 -16.82 -11.70 6.59
C ASN A 110 -15.81 -10.79 5.86
N ALA A 111 -15.83 -10.76 4.54
CA ALA A 111 -15.02 -9.84 3.74
C ALA A 111 -15.32 -8.37 4.07
N ARG A 112 -16.61 -7.99 4.20
CA ARG A 112 -17.00 -6.63 4.59
C ARG A 112 -16.49 -6.24 5.97
N VAL A 113 -16.60 -7.12 6.95
CA VAL A 113 -16.11 -6.86 8.31
C VAL A 113 -14.60 -6.70 8.31
N THR A 114 -13.89 -7.58 7.61
CA THR A 114 -12.43 -7.49 7.46
C THR A 114 -12.02 -6.15 6.82
N LEU A 115 -12.72 -5.74 5.76
CA LEU A 115 -12.47 -4.47 5.07
C LEU A 115 -12.67 -3.26 5.98
N LEU A 116 -13.76 -3.26 6.77
CA LEU A 116 -14.06 -2.18 7.72
C LEU A 116 -13.01 -2.10 8.84
N VAL A 117 -12.62 -3.24 9.41
CA VAL A 117 -11.59 -3.29 10.46
C VAL A 117 -10.23 -2.84 9.91
N MET A 118 -9.85 -3.33 8.73
CA MET A 118 -8.60 -2.95 8.09
C MET A 118 -8.57 -1.46 7.73
N GLY A 119 -9.64 -0.94 7.12
CA GLY A 119 -9.75 0.47 6.78
C GLY A 119 -9.73 1.37 8.02
N GLY A 120 -10.43 0.98 9.09
CA GLY A 120 -10.43 1.70 10.36
C GLY A 120 -9.03 1.73 11.01
N LEU A 121 -8.35 0.57 11.05
CA LEU A 121 -6.99 0.46 11.59
C LEU A 121 -6.00 1.31 10.77
N LEU A 122 -6.05 1.19 9.44
CA LEU A 122 -5.20 1.97 8.54
C LEU A 122 -5.41 3.47 8.74
N SER A 123 -6.67 3.92 8.79
CA SER A 123 -7.00 5.33 9.03
C SER A 123 -6.50 5.82 10.38
N ALA A 124 -6.67 5.03 11.43
CA ALA A 124 -6.18 5.37 12.76
C ALA A 124 -4.65 5.49 12.80
N MET A 125 -3.93 4.54 12.18
CA MET A 125 -2.47 4.57 12.10
C MET A 125 -1.97 5.75 11.27
N LEU A 126 -2.61 6.06 10.15
CA LEU A 126 -2.26 7.19 9.30
C LEU A 126 -2.46 8.52 10.05
N LEU A 127 -3.60 8.69 10.72
CA LEU A 127 -3.88 9.88 11.52
C LEU A 127 -2.90 10.03 12.68
N ALA A 128 -2.54 8.93 13.35
CA ALA A 128 -1.58 8.93 14.44
C ALA A 128 -0.17 9.37 13.96
N VAL A 129 0.33 8.77 12.89
CA VAL A 129 1.65 9.10 12.33
C VAL A 129 1.68 10.53 11.81
N THR A 130 0.63 10.94 11.06
CA THR A 130 0.54 12.31 10.54
C THR A 130 0.41 13.34 11.67
N GLY A 131 -0.41 13.04 12.69
CA GLY A 131 -0.58 13.89 13.86
C GLY A 131 0.72 14.09 14.65
N LEU A 132 1.44 13.00 14.92
CA LEU A 132 2.75 13.08 15.57
C LEU A 132 3.77 13.83 14.70
N GLY A 133 3.82 13.55 13.40
CA GLY A 133 4.69 14.27 12.47
C GLY A 133 4.44 15.77 12.46
N PHE A 134 3.17 16.17 12.50
CA PHE A 134 2.77 17.58 12.59
C PHE A 134 3.18 18.22 13.93
N MET A 135 2.94 17.51 15.05
CA MET A 135 3.28 18.03 16.38
C MET A 135 4.79 18.17 16.59
N TYR A 136 5.59 17.24 16.08
CA TYR A 136 7.06 17.31 16.18
C TYR A 136 7.72 18.13 15.05
N GLY A 137 6.96 18.83 14.20
CA GLY A 137 7.49 19.65 13.12
C GLY A 137 8.30 18.88 12.08
N ILE A 138 8.00 17.58 11.88
CA ILE A 138 8.76 16.72 10.98
C ILE A 138 8.41 17.04 9.53
N ALA A 139 9.44 17.33 8.74
CA ALA A 139 9.33 17.51 7.30
C ALA A 139 9.80 16.28 6.53
N PRO A 140 9.24 16.01 5.34
CA PRO A 140 9.75 14.95 4.45
C PRO A 140 11.22 15.19 4.11
N ASP A 141 12.04 14.15 4.28
CA ASP A 141 13.45 14.14 3.92
C ASP A 141 13.71 12.98 2.92
N SER A 142 14.56 13.21 1.95
CA SER A 142 14.95 12.20 0.97
C SER A 142 15.80 11.06 1.56
N GLN A 143 16.41 11.28 2.73
CA GLN A 143 17.34 10.35 3.36
C GLN A 143 16.70 9.52 4.48
N VAL A 144 15.71 10.08 5.17
CA VAL A 144 15.11 9.46 6.35
C VAL A 144 13.59 9.51 6.25
N THR A 145 12.94 8.36 6.31
CA THR A 145 11.47 8.30 6.25
C THR A 145 10.82 9.02 7.42
N VAL A 146 9.63 9.61 7.22
CA VAL A 146 8.87 10.31 8.28
C VAL A 146 8.68 9.42 9.51
N LEU A 147 8.37 8.13 9.30
CA LEU A 147 8.21 7.18 10.39
C LEU A 147 9.50 6.97 11.20
N ALA A 148 10.65 6.92 10.53
CA ALA A 148 11.95 6.81 11.19
C ALA A 148 12.30 8.09 11.96
N GLN A 149 12.00 9.27 11.42
CA GLN A 149 12.21 10.55 12.12
C GLN A 149 11.37 10.63 13.39
N ILE A 150 10.08 10.25 13.33
CA ILE A 150 9.22 10.16 14.52
C ILE A 150 9.80 9.15 15.53
N GLY A 151 10.23 7.98 15.04
CA GLY A 151 10.85 6.95 15.88
C GLY A 151 12.11 7.42 16.59
N ILE A 152 12.97 8.21 15.93
CA ILE A 152 14.16 8.82 16.52
C ILE A 152 13.78 9.83 17.61
N ARG A 153 12.77 10.65 17.35
CA ARG A 153 12.29 11.67 18.33
C ARG A 153 11.72 11.01 19.57
N VAL A 154 10.88 9.99 19.40
CA VAL A 154 10.09 9.36 20.49
C VAL A 154 10.89 8.32 21.25
N PHE A 155 11.66 7.47 20.56
CA PHE A 155 12.40 6.35 21.18
C PHE A 155 13.89 6.64 21.36
N GLY A 156 14.44 7.62 20.63
CA GLY A 156 15.89 7.85 20.55
C GLY A 156 16.56 6.95 19.50
N SER A 157 17.60 7.49 18.81
CA SER A 157 18.28 6.84 17.68
C SER A 157 19.02 5.53 18.01
N GLY A 158 19.38 5.31 19.29
CA GLY A 158 20.08 4.10 19.76
C GLY A 158 19.20 3.11 20.51
N SER A 159 17.90 3.39 20.64
CA SER A 159 16.99 2.55 21.43
C SER A 159 16.68 1.23 20.74
N PHE A 160 16.54 0.16 21.52
CA PHE A 160 16.04 -1.13 21.05
C PHE A 160 14.65 -1.01 20.38
N LEU A 161 13.77 -0.14 20.90
CA LEU A 161 12.45 0.09 20.32
C LEU A 161 12.52 0.73 18.91
N PHE A 162 13.48 1.64 18.71
CA PHE A 162 13.71 2.20 17.37
C PHE A 162 14.14 1.12 16.36
N TRP A 163 15.09 0.27 16.72
CA TRP A 163 15.54 -0.82 15.86
C TRP A 163 14.44 -1.85 15.61
N LEU A 164 13.61 -2.13 16.62
CA LEU A 164 12.45 -3.03 16.46
C LEU A 164 11.40 -2.42 15.53
N LEU A 165 11.14 -1.11 15.60
CA LEU A 165 10.28 -0.38 14.68
C LEU A 165 10.80 -0.50 13.24
N GLN A 166 12.10 -0.24 13.02
CA GLN A 166 12.71 -0.32 11.69
C GLN A 166 12.66 -1.75 11.13
N LEU A 167 12.94 -2.74 11.94
CA LEU A 167 12.86 -4.15 11.54
C LEU A 167 11.42 -4.54 11.20
N SER A 168 10.44 -4.14 12.01
CA SER A 168 9.02 -4.42 11.73
C SER A 168 8.53 -3.75 10.46
N THR A 169 9.00 -2.52 10.18
CA THR A 169 8.71 -1.80 8.94
C THR A 169 9.31 -2.52 7.72
N LEU A 170 10.55 -2.98 7.82
CA LEU A 170 11.18 -3.76 6.75
C LEU A 170 10.41 -5.06 6.47
N LEU A 171 10.05 -5.79 7.54
CA LEU A 171 9.33 -7.06 7.41
C LEU A 171 7.94 -6.87 6.77
N ILE A 172 7.20 -5.82 7.16
CA ILE A 172 5.87 -5.56 6.56
C ILE A 172 5.98 -5.16 5.09
N LEU A 173 7.03 -4.42 4.69
CA LEU A 173 7.26 -4.05 3.30
C LEU A 173 7.62 -5.28 2.44
N VAL A 174 8.46 -6.18 2.95
CA VAL A 174 8.76 -7.47 2.28
C VAL A 174 7.48 -8.31 2.13
N LEU A 175 6.64 -8.33 3.18
CA LEU A 175 5.36 -9.04 3.13
C LEU A 175 4.40 -8.41 2.12
N ALA A 176 4.34 -7.08 2.04
CA ALA A 176 3.55 -6.37 1.05
C ALA A 176 4.00 -6.70 -0.39
N ALA A 177 5.30 -6.73 -0.64
CA ALA A 177 5.84 -7.14 -1.94
C ALA A 177 5.45 -8.60 -2.27
N ASN A 178 5.49 -9.50 -1.28
CA ASN A 178 5.15 -10.90 -1.47
C ASN A 178 3.66 -11.10 -1.86
N THR A 179 2.74 -10.25 -1.37
CA THR A 179 1.33 -10.35 -1.75
C THR A 179 1.08 -10.14 -3.24
N ALA A 180 1.89 -9.33 -3.92
CA ALA A 180 1.82 -9.15 -5.36
C ALA A 180 2.16 -10.45 -6.12
N PHE A 181 3.12 -11.24 -5.61
CA PHE A 181 3.50 -12.54 -6.19
C PHE A 181 2.45 -13.64 -5.97
N ALA A 182 1.55 -13.48 -5.02
CA ALA A 182 0.39 -14.36 -4.86
C ALA A 182 -0.79 -13.90 -5.74
N GLY A 183 -1.08 -12.59 -5.76
CA GLY A 183 -2.25 -12.01 -6.42
C GLY A 183 -2.14 -11.93 -7.94
N PHE A 184 -1.06 -11.37 -8.46
CA PHE A 184 -0.90 -11.16 -9.90
C PHE A 184 -0.94 -12.45 -10.73
N PRO A 185 -0.21 -13.53 -10.37
CA PRO A 185 -0.25 -14.76 -11.16
C PRO A 185 -1.63 -15.41 -11.18
N LEU A 186 -2.39 -15.32 -10.08
CA LEU A 186 -3.76 -15.81 -10.01
C LEU A 186 -4.69 -15.02 -10.94
N LEU A 187 -4.62 -13.69 -10.91
CA LEU A 187 -5.39 -12.83 -11.80
C LEU A 187 -5.02 -13.05 -13.27
N ALA A 188 -3.73 -13.20 -13.57
CA ALA A 188 -3.24 -13.48 -14.91
C ALA A 188 -3.76 -14.84 -15.44
N ALA A 189 -3.86 -15.83 -14.57
CA ALA A 189 -4.44 -17.14 -14.91
C ALA A 189 -5.94 -17.01 -15.22
N MET A 190 -6.72 -16.30 -14.39
CA MET A 190 -8.16 -16.04 -14.63
C MET A 190 -8.38 -15.29 -15.95
N LEU A 191 -7.60 -14.24 -16.23
CA LEU A 191 -7.68 -13.50 -17.50
C LEU A 191 -7.27 -14.35 -18.71
N SER A 192 -6.39 -15.34 -18.52
CA SER A 192 -6.03 -16.29 -19.54
C SER A 192 -7.17 -17.29 -19.82
N GLU A 193 -7.93 -17.70 -18.81
CA GLU A 193 -9.15 -18.52 -18.99
C GLU A 193 -10.20 -17.74 -19.78
N ASP A 194 -10.36 -16.44 -19.53
CA ASP A 194 -11.24 -15.54 -20.27
C ASP A 194 -10.69 -15.13 -21.65
N ARG A 195 -9.57 -15.71 -22.10
CA ARG A 195 -8.90 -15.43 -23.38
C ARG A 195 -8.40 -13.98 -23.53
N CYS A 196 -8.24 -13.26 -22.44
CA CYS A 196 -7.69 -11.90 -22.43
C CYS A 196 -6.15 -11.89 -22.38
N LEU A 197 -5.54 -12.99 -21.92
CA LEU A 197 -4.09 -13.18 -21.85
C LEU A 197 -3.66 -14.49 -22.54
N PRO A 198 -2.37 -14.65 -22.91
CA PRO A 198 -1.85 -15.87 -23.51
C PRO A 198 -2.12 -17.12 -22.65
N PRO A 199 -2.44 -18.28 -23.26
CA PRO A 199 -2.76 -19.51 -22.53
C PRO A 199 -1.69 -20.00 -21.57
N GLN A 200 -0.44 -19.60 -21.77
CA GLN A 200 0.70 -19.97 -20.95
C GLN A 200 0.59 -19.45 -19.51
N MET A 201 -0.18 -18.36 -19.27
CA MET A 201 -0.37 -17.78 -17.95
C MET A 201 -1.18 -18.68 -17.00
N ARG A 202 -2.03 -19.57 -17.52
CA ARG A 202 -2.85 -20.49 -16.73
C ARG A 202 -2.14 -21.82 -16.41
N TRP A 203 -0.95 -22.08 -16.99
CA TRP A 203 -0.26 -23.33 -16.76
C TRP A 203 0.41 -23.34 -15.38
N LEU A 204 0.06 -24.34 -14.60
CA LEU A 204 0.72 -24.62 -13.33
C LEU A 204 2.03 -25.36 -13.61
N GLY A 205 3.10 -24.89 -13.00
CA GLY A 205 4.38 -25.59 -13.02
C GLY A 205 4.40 -26.79 -12.06
N ASP A 206 5.53 -27.50 -12.02
CA ASP A 206 5.73 -28.73 -11.22
C ASP A 206 5.43 -28.55 -9.72
N ARG A 207 5.48 -27.31 -9.21
CA ARG A 207 5.23 -26.96 -7.81
C ARG A 207 3.82 -26.40 -7.57
N LEU A 208 2.91 -26.57 -8.52
CA LEU A 208 1.53 -26.07 -8.46
C LEU A 208 1.46 -24.54 -8.29
N VAL A 209 2.41 -23.81 -8.86
CA VAL A 209 2.43 -22.35 -8.92
C VAL A 209 2.37 -21.88 -10.37
N TYR A 210 1.81 -20.72 -10.63
CA TYR A 210 1.76 -20.11 -11.95
C TYR A 210 3.11 -19.47 -12.30
N GLN A 211 4.09 -20.30 -12.67
CA GLN A 211 5.49 -19.89 -12.87
C GLN A 211 5.63 -18.77 -13.91
N ASN A 212 4.86 -18.83 -15.00
CA ASN A 212 4.90 -17.81 -16.05
C ASN A 212 4.41 -16.45 -15.54
N GLY A 213 3.35 -16.42 -14.72
CA GLY A 213 2.86 -15.21 -14.07
C GLY A 213 3.91 -14.60 -13.15
N ILE A 214 4.56 -15.41 -12.31
CA ILE A 214 5.65 -14.96 -11.43
C ILE A 214 6.82 -14.43 -12.25
N GLY A 215 7.20 -15.11 -13.34
CA GLY A 215 8.29 -14.70 -14.22
C GLY A 215 8.04 -13.37 -14.90
N VAL A 216 6.83 -13.14 -15.42
CA VAL A 216 6.43 -11.86 -16.00
C VAL A 216 6.45 -10.75 -14.95
N LEU A 217 5.89 -11.00 -13.76
CA LEU A 217 5.91 -10.02 -12.67
C LEU A 217 7.34 -9.64 -12.29
N LEU A 218 8.24 -10.62 -12.14
CA LEU A 218 9.66 -10.39 -11.87
C LEU A 218 10.32 -9.54 -12.94
N ALA A 219 10.13 -9.89 -14.21
CA ALA A 219 10.74 -9.18 -15.33
C ALA A 219 10.26 -7.72 -15.42
N VAL A 220 8.94 -7.49 -15.30
CA VAL A 220 8.35 -6.15 -15.33
C VAL A 220 8.78 -5.34 -14.11
N SER A 221 8.77 -5.92 -12.92
CA SER A 221 9.21 -5.23 -11.70
C SER A 221 10.70 -4.87 -11.76
N ALA A 222 11.55 -5.78 -12.24
CA ALA A 222 12.97 -5.49 -12.42
C ALA A 222 13.21 -4.36 -13.43
N LEU A 223 12.45 -4.36 -14.53
CA LEU A 223 12.51 -3.31 -15.54
C LEU A 223 12.10 -1.95 -14.96
N ILE A 224 11.01 -1.89 -14.18
CA ILE A 224 10.55 -0.66 -13.53
C ILE A 224 11.61 -0.15 -12.54
N ILE A 225 12.15 -1.02 -11.68
CA ILE A 225 13.21 -0.65 -10.72
C ILE A 225 14.44 -0.10 -11.46
N TRP A 226 14.80 -0.72 -12.58
CA TRP A 226 15.93 -0.28 -13.39
C TRP A 226 15.67 1.08 -14.05
N ILE A 227 14.48 1.32 -14.62
CA ILE A 227 14.09 2.60 -15.23
C ILE A 227 14.01 3.71 -14.18
N CYS A 228 13.46 3.42 -13.01
CA CYS A 228 13.35 4.39 -11.92
C CYS A 228 14.67 4.59 -11.15
N HIS A 229 15.76 3.89 -11.52
CA HIS A 229 17.04 3.93 -10.81
C HIS A 229 16.95 3.68 -9.31
N GLY A 230 15.94 2.94 -8.87
CA GLY A 230 15.67 2.68 -7.46
C GLY A 230 14.96 3.83 -6.71
N ASP A 231 14.62 4.93 -7.38
CA ASP A 231 13.87 6.03 -6.76
C ASP A 231 12.44 5.59 -6.43
N THR A 232 12.18 5.50 -5.12
CA THR A 232 10.86 5.11 -4.59
C THR A 232 9.78 6.13 -4.89
N THR A 233 10.10 7.42 -4.97
CA THR A 233 9.13 8.49 -5.24
C THR A 233 8.56 8.35 -6.64
N VAL A 234 9.42 8.11 -7.64
CA VAL A 234 9.03 7.88 -9.03
C VAL A 234 8.21 6.59 -9.14
N ALA A 235 8.65 5.52 -8.47
CA ALA A 235 7.96 4.24 -8.48
C ALA A 235 6.57 4.31 -7.85
N VAL A 236 6.39 5.04 -6.74
CA VAL A 236 5.09 5.25 -6.08
C VAL A 236 4.14 6.07 -6.96
N ASN A 237 4.62 7.10 -7.64
CA ASN A 237 3.79 7.89 -8.56
C ASN A 237 3.32 7.03 -9.76
N LEU A 238 4.21 6.23 -10.34
CA LEU A 238 3.86 5.30 -11.42
C LEU A 238 2.85 4.25 -10.96
N TYR A 239 3.04 3.70 -9.77
CA TYR A 239 2.09 2.79 -9.14
C TYR A 239 0.72 3.43 -8.93
N ALA A 240 0.65 4.64 -8.37
CA ALA A 240 -0.57 5.37 -8.14
C ALA A 240 -1.35 5.60 -9.44
N LEU A 241 -0.66 5.99 -10.51
CA LEU A 241 -1.26 6.16 -11.84
C LEU A 241 -1.92 4.86 -12.34
N GLY A 242 -1.26 3.72 -12.19
CA GLY A 242 -1.80 2.41 -12.56
C GLY A 242 -3.04 2.03 -11.74
N VAL A 243 -2.97 2.18 -10.42
CA VAL A 243 -4.06 1.82 -9.50
C VAL A 243 -5.29 2.69 -9.72
N PHE A 244 -5.13 4.02 -9.81
CA PHE A 244 -6.27 4.91 -10.02
C PHE A 244 -6.88 4.78 -11.41
N THR A 245 -6.09 4.41 -12.43
CA THR A 245 -6.63 4.02 -13.74
C THR A 245 -7.51 2.78 -13.61
N ALA A 246 -7.03 1.74 -12.94
CA ALA A 246 -7.78 0.51 -12.73
C ALA A 246 -9.06 0.74 -11.91
N PHE A 247 -8.99 1.54 -10.84
CA PHE A 247 -10.16 1.87 -10.03
C PHE A 247 -11.19 2.67 -10.81
N THR A 248 -10.77 3.67 -11.59
CA THR A 248 -11.67 4.47 -12.43
C THR A 248 -12.38 3.59 -13.44
N LEU A 249 -11.66 2.73 -14.16
CA LEU A 249 -12.25 1.79 -15.12
C LEU A 249 -13.21 0.80 -14.46
N SER A 250 -12.84 0.28 -13.28
CA SER A 250 -13.71 -0.64 -12.52
C SER A 250 -15.02 0.03 -12.10
N GLN A 251 -14.93 1.24 -11.54
CA GLN A 251 -16.12 2.01 -11.14
C GLN A 251 -17.01 2.36 -12.34
N LEU A 252 -16.43 2.77 -13.46
CA LEU A 252 -17.18 3.00 -14.71
C LEU A 252 -17.84 1.73 -15.22
N GLY A 253 -17.16 0.59 -15.14
CA GLY A 253 -17.72 -0.71 -15.47
C GLY A 253 -18.94 -1.03 -14.61
N LEU A 254 -18.88 -0.76 -13.29
CA LEU A 254 -20.00 -0.95 -12.38
C LEU A 254 -21.17 0.03 -12.64
N VAL A 255 -20.89 1.28 -13.04
CA VAL A 255 -21.93 2.24 -13.47
C VAL A 255 -22.70 1.67 -14.67
N LEU A 256 -21.99 1.19 -15.70
CA LEU A 256 -22.59 0.59 -16.87
C LEU A 256 -23.36 -0.71 -16.53
N HIS A 257 -22.83 -1.52 -15.63
CA HIS A 257 -23.47 -2.73 -15.16
C HIS A 257 -24.85 -2.44 -14.52
N TRP A 258 -24.88 -1.52 -13.54
CA TRP A 258 -26.14 -1.15 -12.89
C TRP A 258 -27.12 -0.48 -13.82
N TRP A 259 -26.62 0.34 -14.75
CA TRP A 259 -27.48 0.97 -15.76
C TRP A 259 -28.14 -0.04 -16.71
N ARG A 260 -27.45 -1.13 -17.04
CA ARG A 260 -28.00 -2.20 -17.90
C ARG A 260 -28.96 -3.12 -17.15
N LEU A 261 -28.61 -3.54 -15.94
CA LEU A 261 -29.39 -4.52 -15.17
C LEU A 261 -30.66 -3.96 -14.56
N ARG A 262 -30.70 -2.68 -14.19
CA ARG A 262 -31.86 -1.96 -13.62
C ARG A 262 -32.59 -2.72 -12.52
N GLY A 263 -31.89 -3.49 -11.69
CA GLY A 263 -32.46 -4.24 -10.57
C GLY A 263 -32.89 -3.34 -9.39
N PRO A 264 -33.48 -3.86 -8.32
CA PRO A 264 -33.93 -3.08 -7.17
C PRO A 264 -32.80 -2.21 -6.61
N GLY A 265 -33.02 -0.89 -6.45
CA GLY A 265 -32.04 0.04 -5.90
C GLY A 265 -30.85 0.37 -6.83
N TRP A 266 -30.94 0.09 -8.12
CA TRP A 266 -29.86 0.31 -9.10
C TRP A 266 -29.39 1.76 -9.17
N GLN A 267 -30.29 2.74 -9.00
CA GLN A 267 -29.97 4.16 -9.10
C GLN A 267 -28.98 4.58 -8.01
N GLY A 268 -29.24 4.20 -6.75
CA GLY A 268 -28.34 4.51 -5.63
C GLY A 268 -26.94 3.88 -5.80
N ARG A 269 -26.92 2.62 -6.27
CA ARG A 269 -25.65 1.92 -6.54
C ARG A 269 -24.89 2.54 -7.73
N MET A 270 -25.61 2.94 -8.77
CA MET A 270 -25.02 3.63 -9.92
C MET A 270 -24.44 4.98 -9.54
N VAL A 271 -25.17 5.79 -8.75
CA VAL A 271 -24.69 7.10 -8.29
C VAL A 271 -23.45 6.94 -7.40
N LEU A 272 -23.45 5.98 -6.48
CA LEU A 272 -22.29 5.70 -5.62
C LEU A 272 -21.04 5.35 -6.45
N ASN A 273 -21.18 4.48 -7.44
CA ASN A 273 -20.07 4.11 -8.32
C ASN A 273 -19.66 5.27 -9.25
N ALA A 274 -20.60 6.11 -9.69
CA ALA A 274 -20.29 7.31 -10.46
C ALA A 274 -19.48 8.34 -9.66
N LEU A 275 -19.83 8.55 -8.39
CA LEU A 275 -19.06 9.39 -7.47
C LEU A 275 -17.67 8.79 -7.22
N GLY A 276 -17.58 7.47 -7.07
CA GLY A 276 -16.31 6.76 -6.96
C GLY A 276 -15.44 6.95 -8.21
N ALA A 277 -16.01 6.77 -9.40
CA ALA A 277 -15.31 6.98 -10.66
C ALA A 277 -14.82 8.42 -10.83
N LEU A 278 -15.66 9.40 -10.48
CA LEU A 278 -15.28 10.82 -10.53
C LEU A 278 -14.14 11.12 -9.57
N SER A 279 -14.22 10.63 -8.33
CA SER A 279 -13.17 10.85 -7.32
C SER A 279 -11.83 10.27 -7.76
N THR A 280 -11.82 9.01 -8.23
CA THR A 280 -10.59 8.34 -8.68
C THR A 280 -10.04 8.97 -9.97
N PHE A 281 -10.90 9.47 -10.85
CA PHE A 281 -10.50 10.19 -12.05
C PHE A 281 -9.86 11.55 -11.73
N VAL A 282 -10.43 12.31 -10.77
CA VAL A 282 -9.83 13.57 -10.31
C VAL A 282 -8.45 13.32 -9.71
N VAL A 283 -8.30 12.28 -8.89
CA VAL A 283 -7.00 11.88 -8.35
C VAL A 283 -6.01 11.56 -9.48
N LEU A 284 -6.45 10.81 -10.50
CA LEU A 284 -5.62 10.45 -11.66
C LEU A 284 -5.14 11.68 -12.45
N LEU A 285 -5.93 12.74 -12.52
CA LEU A 285 -5.55 13.99 -13.21
C LEU A 285 -4.53 14.83 -12.41
N VAL A 286 -4.44 14.62 -11.11
CA VAL A 286 -3.59 15.42 -10.20
C VAL A 286 -2.24 14.74 -9.92
N ILE A 287 -2.15 13.40 -10.07
CA ILE A 287 -0.89 12.64 -9.97
C ILE A 287 0.05 13.04 -11.09
#